data_26dda6294cb514379ff35a4554fc20b7
#
_entry.id   26dda6294cb514379ff35a4554fc20b7
#
_cell.length_a   1.000
_cell.length_b   1.000
_cell.length_c   1.000
_cell.angle_alpha   90.00
_cell.angle_beta   90.00
_cell.angle_gamma   90.00
#
_symmetry.space_group_name_H-M   'P 1'
#
loop_
_entity.id
_entity.type
_entity.pdbx_description
1 polymer ?
#
loop_
_entity_poly.entity_id
_entity_poly.type
_entity_poly.pdbx_seq_one_letter_code
_entity_poly.pdbx_strand_id
1 'polypeptide(L)'
;MTTKQNNYCVILAGGKGRRLWPCSRDKYPKQFIDFFGVGRTQLQQTFDRFANILPKENIYINTSCDYLDLVKDQLPEVAADHIMAEPIHRNTAPSVAWAVHRIMMFDPKANIIISPSDHNIVNDDAFFRNIKEGLSFVEKNDAILTMGVSPTRPEPGYGYIQKGVYTGNGDIYKVQAFIEKPDREFAQMFMDSKEWCWNTGLFLSNVNYLRQCLYGFLPSVLREGEMSSKITTIEDEEAFIHDNFPRYPNISLDYGILEKSENVYVMRCDFGWADLGTWHGVYESLSKRDGDNVVIDSDVILEDAANNIIKLSKGKLGVINGLDGYIIAEKDNVLLICKKEDSSALVRKYVNEVQIKKGDEFV
;
A
#
# COMPACT_ATOMS: atom_id res chain seq x y z
N MET A 1 11.68 31.58 12.64
CA MET A 1 10.30 31.29 12.19
C MET A 1 10.41 29.96 11.42
N THR A 2 10.06 28.86 12.04
CA THR A 2 9.92 27.57 11.36
C THR A 2 8.79 27.75 10.34
N THR A 3 9.11 27.71 9.05
CA THR A 3 8.12 27.63 7.99
C THR A 3 7.22 26.44 8.31
N LYS A 4 5.94 26.68 8.53
CA LYS A 4 4.93 25.63 8.75
C LYS A 4 5.04 24.70 7.52
N GLN A 5 5.48 23.49 7.70
CA GLN A 5 5.58 22.53 6.59
C GLN A 5 4.14 22.12 6.24
N ASN A 6 3.66 22.60 5.11
CA ASN A 6 2.32 22.27 4.58
C ASN A 6 2.30 20.90 3.89
N ASN A 7 3.06 19.95 4.42
CA ASN A 7 3.15 18.59 3.87
C ASN A 7 2.46 17.61 4.81
N TYR A 8 1.59 16.79 4.26
CA TYR A 8 0.78 15.81 4.96
C TYR A 8 0.98 14.42 4.37
N CYS A 9 0.80 13.39 5.18
CA CYS A 9 0.80 12.01 4.73
C CYS A 9 -0.51 11.33 5.13
N VAL A 10 -1.09 10.57 4.20
CA VAL A 10 -2.21 9.68 4.46
C VAL A 10 -1.77 8.25 4.22
N ILE A 11 -1.77 7.45 5.27
CA ILE A 11 -1.42 6.04 5.23
C ILE A 11 -2.70 5.22 5.03
N LEU A 12 -2.80 4.49 3.92
CA LEU A 12 -3.95 3.66 3.59
C LEU A 12 -3.81 2.27 4.23
N ALA A 13 -4.62 1.98 5.23
CA ALA A 13 -4.55 0.77 6.06
C ALA A 13 -5.88 -0.01 6.11
N GLY A 14 -6.76 0.10 5.09
CA GLY A 14 -8.08 -0.53 5.03
C GLY A 14 -8.14 -1.91 4.36
N GLY A 15 -7.03 -2.41 3.81
CA GLY A 15 -7.01 -3.66 3.06
C GLY A 15 -7.12 -4.92 3.93
N LYS A 16 -7.80 -5.98 3.45
CA LYS A 16 -7.95 -7.27 4.15
C LYS A 16 -6.73 -8.19 4.09
N GLY A 17 -5.83 -8.00 3.14
CA GLY A 17 -4.57 -8.72 3.06
C GLY A 17 -4.64 -10.24 2.85
N ARG A 18 -5.76 -10.80 2.40
CA ARG A 18 -6.06 -12.25 2.31
C ARG A 18 -5.02 -13.11 1.57
N ARG A 19 -4.16 -12.50 0.74
CA ARG A 19 -3.13 -13.23 -0.03
C ARG A 19 -1.96 -13.75 0.82
N LEU A 20 -1.84 -13.29 2.08
CA LEU A 20 -0.88 -13.81 3.07
C LEU A 20 -1.54 -14.73 4.11
N TRP A 21 -2.74 -15.24 3.82
CA TRP A 21 -3.36 -16.25 4.66
C TRP A 21 -2.44 -17.49 4.79
N PRO A 22 -2.38 -18.13 5.97
CA PRO A 22 -3.18 -17.93 7.19
C PRO A 22 -2.64 -16.86 8.15
N CYS A 23 -1.49 -16.24 7.86
CA CYS A 23 -0.91 -15.22 8.73
C CYS A 23 -1.74 -13.95 8.78
N SER A 24 -2.26 -13.50 7.63
CA SER A 24 -3.19 -12.39 7.53
C SER A 24 -4.63 -12.90 7.47
N ARG A 25 -5.50 -12.38 8.31
CA ARG A 25 -6.92 -12.73 8.39
C ARG A 25 -7.79 -11.50 8.35
N ASP A 26 -9.08 -11.66 8.03
CA ASP A 26 -10.03 -10.54 7.97
C ASP A 26 -10.10 -9.73 9.26
N LYS A 27 -10.02 -10.40 10.42
CA LYS A 27 -10.02 -9.74 11.74
C LYS A 27 -8.68 -9.11 12.13
N TYR A 28 -7.58 -9.57 11.52
CA TYR A 28 -6.23 -9.11 11.84
C TYR A 28 -5.38 -9.09 10.56
N PRO A 29 -5.59 -8.10 9.68
CA PRO A 29 -4.92 -7.99 8.40
C PRO A 29 -3.43 -7.73 8.50
N LYS A 30 -2.71 -7.99 7.40
CA LYS A 30 -1.25 -7.96 7.31
C LYS A 30 -0.61 -6.68 7.84
N GLN A 31 -1.21 -5.52 7.63
CA GLN A 31 -0.66 -4.23 8.06
C GLN A 31 -0.58 -4.09 9.58
N PHE A 32 -1.39 -4.83 10.32
CA PHE A 32 -1.39 -4.85 11.79
C PHE A 32 -0.51 -5.95 12.39
N ILE A 33 0.22 -6.70 11.56
CA ILE A 33 1.07 -7.82 11.98
C ILE A 33 2.54 -7.40 11.98
N ASP A 34 3.27 -7.79 13.03
CA ASP A 34 4.72 -7.87 13.01
C ASP A 34 5.14 -9.11 12.23
N PHE A 35 5.18 -8.98 10.90
CA PHE A 35 5.36 -10.12 10.01
C PHE A 35 6.79 -10.70 10.09
N PHE A 36 7.77 -9.84 10.38
CA PHE A 36 9.19 -10.21 10.40
C PHE A 36 9.75 -10.45 11.81
N GLY A 37 8.97 -10.25 12.87
CA GLY A 37 9.44 -10.40 14.25
C GLY A 37 10.39 -9.28 14.71
N VAL A 38 10.24 -8.09 14.16
CA VAL A 38 11.10 -6.93 14.47
C VAL A 38 10.57 -6.06 15.62
N GLY A 39 9.44 -6.45 16.22
CA GLY A 39 8.81 -5.73 17.33
C GLY A 39 7.87 -4.60 16.91
N ARG A 40 7.68 -4.37 15.60
CA ARG A 40 6.80 -3.32 15.04
C ARG A 40 5.97 -3.89 13.89
N THR A 41 4.68 -3.59 13.88
CA THR A 41 3.79 -3.97 12.75
C THR A 41 4.11 -3.16 11.50
N GLN A 42 3.63 -3.59 10.34
CA GLN A 42 3.88 -2.88 9.08
C GLN A 42 3.32 -1.46 9.10
N LEU A 43 2.12 -1.27 9.69
CA LEU A 43 1.53 0.04 9.89
C LEU A 43 2.41 0.94 10.77
N GLN A 44 2.90 0.41 11.91
CA GLN A 44 3.79 1.14 12.80
C GLN A 44 5.10 1.52 12.12
N GLN A 45 5.73 0.59 11.38
CA GLN A 45 6.97 0.87 10.62
C GLN A 45 6.74 1.97 9.57
N THR A 46 5.59 1.97 8.89
CA THR A 46 5.25 3.00 7.90
C THR A 46 5.03 4.35 8.59
N PHE A 47 4.30 4.38 9.70
CA PHE A 47 4.10 5.60 10.50
C PHE A 47 5.43 6.16 11.01
N ASP A 48 6.27 5.33 11.63
CA ASP A 48 7.59 5.73 12.14
C ASP A 48 8.47 6.33 11.04
N ARG A 49 8.44 5.75 9.83
CA ARG A 49 9.18 6.23 8.66
C ARG A 49 8.76 7.64 8.28
N PHE A 50 7.46 7.90 8.17
CA PHE A 50 6.96 9.24 7.86
C PHE A 50 7.16 10.24 9.01
N ALA A 51 7.09 9.82 10.26
CA ALA A 51 7.37 10.65 11.43
C ALA A 51 8.83 11.15 11.51
N ASN A 52 9.75 10.52 10.75
CA ASN A 52 11.12 11.03 10.58
C ASN A 52 11.24 12.23 9.60
N ILE A 53 10.23 12.47 8.77
CA ILE A 53 10.25 13.52 7.74
C ILE A 53 9.11 14.54 7.86
N LEU A 54 8.05 14.20 8.59
CA LEU A 54 6.88 15.04 8.80
C LEU A 54 6.58 15.17 10.31
N PRO A 55 5.97 16.27 10.76
CA PRO A 55 5.35 16.33 12.08
C PRO A 55 4.29 15.23 12.22
N LYS A 56 4.18 14.59 13.39
CA LYS A 56 3.21 13.50 13.63
C LYS A 56 1.77 13.98 13.44
N GLU A 57 1.50 15.23 13.78
CA GLU A 57 0.21 15.90 13.57
C GLU A 57 -0.17 16.11 12.09
N ASN A 58 0.75 15.83 11.16
CA ASN A 58 0.49 15.88 9.72
C ASN A 58 0.34 14.49 9.11
N ILE A 59 0.27 13.43 9.94
CA ILE A 59 0.11 12.05 9.48
C ILE A 59 -1.30 11.57 9.83
N TYR A 60 -2.05 11.19 8.80
CA TYR A 60 -3.41 10.65 8.89
C TYR A 60 -3.41 9.16 8.55
N ILE A 61 -4.29 8.41 9.20
CA ILE A 61 -4.50 6.99 8.93
C ILE A 61 -5.89 6.82 8.34
N ASN A 62 -5.99 6.30 7.13
CA ASN A 62 -7.27 5.89 6.55
C ASN A 62 -7.40 4.37 6.68
N THR A 63 -8.49 3.91 7.29
CA THR A 63 -8.72 2.49 7.57
C THR A 63 -10.20 2.12 7.46
N SER A 64 -10.55 0.84 7.59
CA SER A 64 -11.95 0.41 7.78
C SER A 64 -12.41 0.66 9.22
N CYS A 65 -13.70 0.92 9.44
CA CYS A 65 -14.30 0.94 10.77
C CYS A 65 -14.06 -0.35 11.56
N ASP A 66 -13.94 -1.49 10.86
CA ASP A 66 -13.61 -2.79 11.46
C ASP A 66 -12.22 -2.82 12.13
N TYR A 67 -11.31 -1.92 11.74
CA TYR A 67 -9.92 -1.88 12.22
C TYR A 67 -9.58 -0.65 13.05
N LEU A 68 -10.57 0.18 13.36
CA LEU A 68 -10.38 1.43 14.12
C LEU A 68 -9.66 1.18 15.45
N ASP A 69 -10.10 0.16 16.19
CA ASP A 69 -9.51 -0.17 17.49
C ASP A 69 -8.07 -0.68 17.35
N LEU A 70 -7.77 -1.47 16.29
CA LEU A 70 -6.40 -1.90 15.99
C LEU A 70 -5.46 -0.73 15.70
N VAL A 71 -5.94 0.30 14.98
CA VAL A 71 -5.16 1.51 14.74
C VAL A 71 -4.91 2.26 16.04
N LYS A 72 -5.92 2.47 16.87
CA LYS A 72 -5.79 3.16 18.18
C LYS A 72 -4.84 2.44 19.12
N ASP A 73 -4.91 1.11 19.17
CA ASP A 73 -4.04 0.28 20.01
C ASP A 73 -2.57 0.32 19.55
N GLN A 74 -2.34 0.33 18.24
CA GLN A 74 -1.00 0.28 17.67
C GLN A 74 -0.34 1.66 17.52
N LEU A 75 -1.13 2.71 17.34
CA LEU A 75 -0.69 4.09 17.15
C LEU A 75 -1.41 5.03 18.15
N PRO A 76 -1.24 4.84 19.47
CA PRO A 76 -1.94 5.65 20.47
C PRO A 76 -1.53 7.14 20.45
N GLU A 77 -0.42 7.47 19.78
CA GLU A 77 0.02 8.85 19.56
C GLU A 77 -0.72 9.58 18.44
N VAL A 78 -1.49 8.88 17.60
CA VAL A 78 -2.30 9.50 16.55
C VAL A 78 -3.60 10.01 17.13
N ALA A 79 -3.89 11.30 16.92
CA ALA A 79 -5.13 11.91 17.40
C ALA A 79 -6.35 11.25 16.73
N ALA A 80 -7.46 11.17 17.44
CA ALA A 80 -8.67 10.47 16.97
C ALA A 80 -9.21 11.07 15.66
N ASP A 81 -9.14 12.37 15.49
CA ASP A 81 -9.55 13.13 14.30
C ASP A 81 -8.61 12.94 13.10
N HIS A 82 -7.44 12.33 13.32
CA HIS A 82 -6.50 11.92 12.25
C HIS A 82 -6.71 10.48 11.79
N ILE A 83 -7.66 9.75 12.37
CA ILE A 83 -8.02 8.40 11.94
C ILE A 83 -9.35 8.45 11.19
N MET A 84 -9.30 8.24 9.89
CA MET A 84 -10.45 8.22 9.00
C MET A 84 -10.94 6.78 8.82
N ALA A 85 -12.04 6.42 9.49
CA ALA A 85 -12.58 5.06 9.49
C ALA A 85 -13.71 4.91 8.46
N GLU A 86 -13.43 4.23 7.36
CA GLU A 86 -14.40 4.00 6.27
C GLU A 86 -15.51 3.05 6.70
N PRO A 87 -16.78 3.38 6.46
CA PRO A 87 -17.90 2.52 6.83
C PRO A 87 -17.97 1.23 5.98
N ILE A 88 -17.42 1.27 4.79
CA ILE A 88 -17.32 0.12 3.87
C ILE A 88 -16.13 0.31 2.93
N HIS A 89 -15.51 -0.78 2.49
CA HIS A 89 -14.40 -0.71 1.54
C HIS A 89 -14.88 -0.32 0.12
N ARG A 90 -14.28 0.75 -0.44
CA ARG A 90 -14.55 1.29 -1.79
C ARG A 90 -13.29 1.51 -2.63
N ASN A 91 -12.20 0.80 -2.29
CA ASN A 91 -10.90 0.97 -2.94
C ASN A 91 -10.30 2.38 -2.67
N THR A 92 -9.19 2.74 -3.34
CA THR A 92 -8.35 3.87 -2.92
C THR A 92 -8.83 5.25 -3.38
N ALA A 93 -9.58 5.38 -4.49
CA ALA A 93 -9.98 6.71 -4.94
C ALA A 93 -10.97 7.43 -4.00
N PRO A 94 -12.02 6.79 -3.46
CA PRO A 94 -12.87 7.39 -2.44
C PRO A 94 -12.14 7.71 -1.14
N SER A 95 -11.22 6.84 -0.72
CA SER A 95 -10.35 7.06 0.45
C SER A 95 -9.52 8.33 0.31
N VAL A 96 -8.86 8.47 -0.84
CA VAL A 96 -8.04 9.65 -1.15
C VAL A 96 -8.89 10.91 -1.28
N ALA A 97 -10.09 10.83 -1.87
CA ALA A 97 -11.00 11.95 -1.97
C ALA A 97 -11.41 12.48 -0.59
N TRP A 98 -11.73 11.58 0.34
CA TRP A 98 -12.02 11.95 1.73
C TRP A 98 -10.81 12.60 2.40
N ALA A 99 -9.63 12.01 2.24
CA ALA A 99 -8.40 12.55 2.82
C ALA A 99 -8.07 13.95 2.30
N VAL A 100 -8.22 14.19 0.99
CA VAL A 100 -8.04 15.51 0.37
C VAL A 100 -9.01 16.51 0.97
N HIS A 101 -10.29 16.15 1.13
CA HIS A 101 -11.28 17.02 1.75
C HIS A 101 -10.90 17.35 3.20
N ARG A 102 -10.62 16.34 4.04
CA ARG A 102 -10.22 16.50 5.44
C ARG A 102 -9.03 17.46 5.58
N ILE A 103 -7.97 17.26 4.81
CA ILE A 103 -6.77 18.10 4.88
C ILE A 103 -7.08 19.53 4.41
N MET A 104 -7.89 19.70 3.36
CA MET A 104 -8.23 21.02 2.85
C MET A 104 -9.08 21.87 3.82
N MET A 105 -9.81 21.25 4.75
CA MET A 105 -10.52 21.99 5.81
C MET A 105 -9.56 22.77 6.71
N PHE A 106 -8.32 22.28 6.88
CA PHE A 106 -7.32 22.88 7.77
C PHE A 106 -6.21 23.61 7.00
N ASP A 107 -5.83 23.09 5.84
CA ASP A 107 -4.75 23.64 5.01
C ASP A 107 -5.05 23.50 3.52
N PRO A 108 -5.68 24.52 2.91
CA PRO A 108 -6.00 24.48 1.49
C PRO A 108 -4.77 24.62 0.57
N LYS A 109 -3.56 24.81 1.11
CA LYS A 109 -2.31 24.86 0.35
C LYS A 109 -1.41 23.64 0.60
N ALA A 110 -1.95 22.61 1.21
CA ALA A 110 -1.19 21.41 1.55
C ALA A 110 -0.66 20.68 0.33
N ASN A 111 0.51 20.05 0.50
CA ASN A 111 0.93 18.92 -0.31
C ASN A 111 0.58 17.62 0.43
N ILE A 112 0.15 16.62 -0.30
CA ILE A 112 -0.28 15.35 0.26
C ILE A 112 0.58 14.21 -0.29
N ILE A 113 0.96 13.31 0.61
CA ILE A 113 1.55 12.01 0.29
C ILE A 113 0.47 10.95 0.55
N ILE A 114 0.19 10.11 -0.41
CA ILE A 114 -0.65 8.92 -0.24
C ILE A 114 0.27 7.71 -0.22
N SER A 115 0.24 6.94 0.86
CA SER A 115 1.11 5.79 1.07
C SER A 115 0.32 4.55 1.47
N PRO A 116 0.58 3.40 0.85
CA PRO A 116 0.19 2.12 1.44
C PRO A 116 0.85 1.91 2.81
N SER A 117 0.21 1.12 3.67
CA SER A 117 0.65 0.86 5.05
C SER A 117 1.61 -0.31 5.21
N ASP A 118 1.94 -1.02 4.12
CA ASP A 118 2.49 -2.37 4.19
C ASP A 118 3.66 -2.61 3.22
N HIS A 119 4.33 -1.53 2.80
CA HIS A 119 5.51 -1.61 1.95
C HIS A 119 6.80 -1.84 2.76
N ASN A 120 7.64 -2.70 2.25
CA ASN A 120 9.01 -2.82 2.72
C ASN A 120 9.92 -1.84 1.97
N ILE A 121 10.60 -0.99 2.73
CA ILE A 121 11.63 -0.06 2.24
C ILE A 121 12.95 -0.47 2.88
N VAL A 122 13.97 -0.66 2.06
CA VAL A 122 15.28 -1.16 2.51
C VAL A 122 16.23 -0.02 2.88
N ASN A 123 16.14 1.11 2.19
CA ASN A 123 17.02 2.26 2.36
C ASN A 123 16.20 3.51 2.70
N ASP A 124 16.03 3.76 3.99
CA ASP A 124 15.28 4.90 4.51
C ASP A 124 15.90 6.25 4.11
N ASP A 125 17.22 6.38 4.03
CA ASP A 125 17.88 7.63 3.63
C ASP A 125 17.57 7.99 2.17
N ALA A 126 17.59 7.01 1.28
CA ALA A 126 17.19 7.21 -0.12
C ALA A 126 15.70 7.55 -0.21
N PHE A 127 14.85 6.86 0.56
CA PHE A 127 13.43 7.14 0.65
C PHE A 127 13.16 8.58 1.10
N PHE A 128 13.82 9.04 2.16
CA PHE A 128 13.64 10.40 2.69
C PHE A 128 14.07 11.47 1.68
N ARG A 129 15.18 11.24 0.96
CA ARG A 129 15.60 12.16 -0.12
C ARG A 129 14.55 12.24 -1.23
N ASN A 130 14.08 11.08 -1.72
CA ASN A 130 13.11 11.03 -2.81
C ASN A 130 11.76 11.68 -2.40
N ILE A 131 11.26 11.43 -1.19
CA ILE A 131 10.05 12.08 -0.68
C ILE A 131 10.21 13.60 -0.63
N LYS A 132 11.33 14.12 -0.09
CA LYS A 132 11.58 15.58 -0.02
C LYS A 132 11.68 16.21 -1.41
N GLU A 133 12.34 15.56 -2.34
CA GLU A 133 12.45 16.01 -3.73
C GLU A 133 11.07 16.00 -4.41
N GLY A 134 10.30 14.93 -4.22
CA GLY A 134 8.95 14.81 -4.75
C GLY A 134 8.00 15.87 -4.20
N LEU A 135 8.04 16.18 -2.91
CA LEU A 135 7.27 17.27 -2.29
C LEU A 135 7.64 18.62 -2.88
N SER A 136 8.94 18.89 -3.07
CA SER A 136 9.40 20.12 -3.70
C SER A 136 8.95 20.24 -5.16
N PHE A 137 8.78 19.13 -5.87
CA PHE A 137 8.26 19.11 -7.23
C PHE A 137 6.77 19.46 -7.27
N VAL A 138 5.94 18.80 -6.46
CA VAL A 138 4.48 19.00 -6.47
C VAL A 138 4.03 20.31 -5.83
N GLU A 139 4.86 20.93 -4.98
CA GLU A 139 4.65 22.28 -4.47
C GLU A 139 4.67 23.33 -5.58
N LYS A 140 5.45 23.11 -6.63
CA LYS A 140 5.67 24.06 -7.74
C LYS A 140 4.89 23.71 -8.99
N ASN A 141 4.30 22.52 -9.06
CA ASN A 141 3.66 22.01 -10.25
C ASN A 141 2.29 21.42 -9.92
N ASP A 142 1.30 21.76 -10.73
CA ASP A 142 -0.01 21.11 -10.70
C ASP A 142 0.10 19.71 -11.34
N ALA A 143 0.51 18.75 -10.53
CA ALA A 143 0.86 17.41 -10.97
C ALA A 143 0.55 16.33 -9.91
N ILE A 144 0.38 15.10 -10.35
CA ILE A 144 0.50 13.91 -9.51
C ILE A 144 1.84 13.27 -9.81
N LEU A 145 2.67 13.13 -8.79
CA LEU A 145 3.94 12.44 -8.87
C LEU A 145 3.82 11.06 -8.21
N THR A 146 4.08 9.99 -8.97
CA THR A 146 4.19 8.64 -8.42
C THR A 146 5.65 8.26 -8.23
N MET A 147 5.93 7.40 -7.26
CA MET A 147 7.25 6.83 -7.05
C MET A 147 7.34 5.49 -7.78
N GLY A 148 8.32 5.35 -8.66
CA GLY A 148 8.56 4.15 -9.43
C GLY A 148 9.91 3.53 -9.12
N VAL A 149 9.99 2.20 -9.06
CA VAL A 149 11.27 1.49 -8.90
C VAL A 149 11.55 0.63 -10.13
N SER A 150 12.84 0.49 -10.48
CA SER A 150 13.23 -0.30 -11.64
C SER A 150 12.87 -1.77 -11.42
N PRO A 151 12.20 -2.43 -12.37
CA PRO A 151 11.91 -3.86 -12.29
C PRO A 151 13.20 -4.69 -12.22
N THR A 152 13.22 -5.64 -11.29
CA THR A 152 14.34 -6.60 -11.14
C THR A 152 13.98 -8.00 -11.61
N ARG A 153 12.69 -8.24 -11.88
CA ARG A 153 12.13 -9.50 -12.39
C ARG A 153 10.81 -9.22 -13.13
N PRO A 154 10.31 -10.14 -13.97
CA PRO A 154 8.97 -10.02 -14.57
C PRO A 154 7.90 -10.36 -13.54
N GLU A 155 7.24 -9.35 -12.96
CA GLU A 155 6.24 -9.51 -11.89
C GLU A 155 4.82 -9.16 -12.39
N PRO A 156 3.98 -10.16 -12.72
CA PRO A 156 2.61 -9.91 -13.21
C PRO A 156 1.66 -9.33 -12.15
N GLY A 157 2.06 -9.39 -10.88
CA GLY A 157 1.25 -8.90 -9.76
C GLY A 157 1.29 -7.40 -9.54
N TYR A 158 2.17 -6.66 -10.24
CA TYR A 158 2.42 -5.23 -10.06
C TYR A 158 1.88 -4.38 -11.21
N GLY A 159 1.64 -3.11 -10.92
CA GLY A 159 1.45 -2.09 -11.94
C GLY A 159 2.80 -1.63 -12.53
N TYR A 160 2.80 -1.29 -13.79
CA TYR A 160 3.96 -0.80 -14.53
C TYR A 160 3.69 0.59 -15.08
N ILE A 161 4.70 1.47 -15.01
CA ILE A 161 4.64 2.85 -15.45
C ILE A 161 5.73 3.06 -16.50
N GLN A 162 5.33 3.45 -17.70
CA GLN A 162 6.29 3.82 -18.75
C GLN A 162 6.77 5.25 -18.56
N LYS A 163 8.08 5.43 -18.49
CA LYS A 163 8.72 6.74 -18.48
C LYS A 163 8.65 7.37 -19.87
N GLY A 164 8.18 8.59 -19.92
CA GLY A 164 8.17 9.41 -21.13
C GLY A 164 9.29 10.45 -21.11
N VAL A 165 8.93 11.70 -21.37
CA VAL A 165 9.89 12.82 -21.47
C VAL A 165 10.48 13.17 -20.11
N TYR A 166 11.80 13.27 -20.05
CA TYR A 166 12.54 13.74 -18.88
C TYR A 166 12.26 15.21 -18.58
N THR A 167 12.01 15.55 -17.32
CA THR A 167 11.65 16.91 -16.92
C THR A 167 12.82 17.87 -16.77
N GLY A 168 14.07 17.36 -16.79
CA GLY A 168 15.26 18.15 -16.50
C GLY A 168 15.51 18.39 -15.00
N ASN A 169 14.72 17.77 -14.12
CA ASN A 169 14.82 17.95 -12.68
C ASN A 169 14.77 16.58 -11.97
N GLY A 170 15.75 16.30 -11.16
CA GLY A 170 15.86 15.00 -10.46
C GLY A 170 15.80 13.82 -11.42
N ASP A 171 15.26 12.71 -10.95
CA ASP A 171 15.01 11.52 -11.78
C ASP A 171 13.50 11.41 -12.12
N ILE A 172 12.90 12.56 -12.54
CA ILE A 172 11.46 12.73 -12.77
C ILE A 172 11.16 12.78 -14.27
N TYR A 173 10.22 11.95 -14.69
CA TYR A 173 9.77 11.80 -16.06
C TYR A 173 8.25 11.99 -16.16
N LYS A 174 7.76 12.55 -17.25
CA LYS A 174 6.34 12.53 -17.55
C LYS A 174 5.93 11.08 -17.79
N VAL A 175 4.79 10.66 -17.26
CA VAL A 175 4.27 9.30 -17.52
C VAL A 175 3.75 9.22 -18.93
N GLN A 176 4.14 8.18 -19.65
CA GLN A 176 3.66 7.88 -20.99
C GLN A 176 2.51 6.88 -20.99
N ALA A 177 2.59 5.85 -20.14
CA ALA A 177 1.55 4.84 -20.01
C ALA A 177 1.56 4.20 -18.62
N PHE A 178 0.39 3.69 -18.22
CA PHE A 178 0.19 2.79 -17.08
C PHE A 178 -0.33 1.46 -17.59
N ILE A 179 0.21 0.37 -17.07
CA ILE A 179 -0.30 -1.00 -17.31
C ILE A 179 -0.42 -1.68 -15.96
N GLU A 180 -1.63 -1.99 -15.56
CA GLU A 180 -1.91 -2.68 -14.30
C GLU A 180 -1.95 -4.19 -14.52
N LYS A 181 -1.09 -4.90 -13.82
CA LYS A 181 -1.03 -6.38 -13.80
C LYS A 181 -0.96 -7.01 -15.20
N PRO A 182 0.12 -6.75 -15.97
CA PRO A 182 0.33 -7.38 -17.27
C PRO A 182 0.49 -8.90 -17.13
N ASP A 183 0.39 -9.61 -18.23
CA ASP A 183 0.86 -10.99 -18.25
C ASP A 183 2.40 -11.07 -18.16
N ARG A 184 2.92 -12.29 -17.95
CA ARG A 184 4.35 -12.50 -17.69
C ARG A 184 5.23 -12.13 -18.90
N GLU A 185 4.74 -12.29 -20.12
CA GLU A 185 5.48 -11.97 -21.34
C GLU A 185 5.65 -10.47 -21.48
N PHE A 186 4.58 -9.69 -21.28
CA PHE A 186 4.67 -8.23 -21.25
C PHE A 186 5.53 -7.73 -20.10
N ALA A 187 5.40 -8.31 -18.90
CA ALA A 187 6.24 -7.94 -17.76
C ALA A 187 7.73 -8.14 -18.07
N GLN A 188 8.11 -9.21 -18.79
CA GLN A 188 9.48 -9.45 -19.26
C GLN A 188 9.92 -8.39 -20.26
N MET A 189 9.09 -8.08 -21.26
CA MET A 189 9.39 -7.03 -22.25
C MET A 189 9.59 -5.66 -21.58
N PHE A 190 8.77 -5.31 -20.61
CA PHE A 190 8.88 -4.05 -19.87
C PHE A 190 10.18 -3.95 -19.09
N MET A 191 10.58 -5.03 -18.43
CA MET A 191 11.86 -5.09 -17.72
C MET A 191 13.05 -4.94 -18.68
N ASP A 192 13.05 -5.64 -19.81
CA ASP A 192 14.16 -5.67 -20.78
C ASP A 192 14.34 -4.30 -21.47
N SER A 193 13.25 -3.57 -21.72
CA SER A 193 13.29 -2.25 -22.35
C SER A 193 13.93 -1.17 -21.47
N LYS A 194 13.94 -1.34 -20.13
CA LYS A 194 14.39 -0.37 -19.13
C LYS A 194 13.65 0.98 -19.15
N GLU A 195 12.56 1.06 -19.89
CA GLU A 195 11.70 2.25 -19.96
C GLU A 195 10.65 2.26 -18.87
N TRP A 196 10.38 1.14 -18.23
CA TRP A 196 9.32 0.95 -17.27
C TRP A 196 9.83 0.90 -15.84
N CYS A 197 8.98 1.37 -14.93
CA CYS A 197 9.13 1.23 -13.48
C CYS A 197 7.94 0.44 -12.92
N TRP A 198 8.14 -0.29 -11.83
CA TRP A 198 7.02 -0.74 -11.00
C TRP A 198 6.35 0.43 -10.31
N ASN A 199 5.03 0.46 -10.31
CA ASN A 199 4.25 1.40 -9.54
C ASN A 199 4.26 1.01 -8.06
N THR A 200 4.86 1.84 -7.22
CA THR A 200 4.89 1.57 -5.77
C THR A 200 3.58 1.88 -5.06
N GLY A 201 2.63 2.57 -5.72
CA GLY A 201 1.42 3.05 -5.06
C GLY A 201 1.65 4.22 -4.09
N LEU A 202 2.85 4.81 -4.08
CA LEU A 202 3.16 6.06 -3.40
C LEU A 202 2.90 7.23 -4.34
N PHE A 203 2.00 8.14 -3.95
CA PHE A 203 1.61 9.30 -4.76
C PHE A 203 1.78 10.59 -3.97
N LEU A 204 2.26 11.62 -4.66
CA LEU A 204 2.39 12.97 -4.12
C LEU A 204 1.65 13.96 -5.03
N SER A 205 0.99 14.94 -4.45
CA SER A 205 0.36 16.04 -5.20
C SER A 205 0.13 17.24 -4.30
N ASN A 206 -0.13 18.41 -4.86
CA ASN A 206 -0.81 19.43 -4.09
C ASN A 206 -2.32 19.11 -4.01
N VAL A 207 -2.95 19.43 -2.89
CA VAL A 207 -4.36 19.06 -2.63
C VAL A 207 -5.32 19.71 -3.62
N ASN A 208 -5.02 20.92 -4.11
CA ASN A 208 -5.88 21.63 -5.07
C ASN A 208 -5.93 20.92 -6.42
N TYR A 209 -4.76 20.51 -6.94
CA TYR A 209 -4.70 19.79 -8.20
C TYR A 209 -5.35 18.40 -8.08
N LEU A 210 -5.05 17.67 -7.00
CA LEU A 210 -5.64 16.35 -6.78
C LEU A 210 -7.18 16.43 -6.64
N ARG A 211 -7.69 17.47 -5.94
CA ARG A 211 -9.13 17.77 -5.88
C ARG A 211 -9.72 18.03 -7.27
N GLN A 212 -9.06 18.85 -8.11
CA GLN A 212 -9.53 19.11 -9.47
C GLN A 212 -9.63 17.80 -10.28
N CYS A 213 -8.65 16.92 -10.19
CA CYS A 213 -8.68 15.63 -10.83
C CYS A 213 -9.84 14.75 -10.32
N LEU A 214 -10.04 14.70 -9.00
CA LEU A 214 -11.13 13.95 -8.37
C LEU A 214 -12.51 14.43 -8.88
N TYR A 215 -12.76 15.73 -8.89
CA TYR A 215 -14.02 16.28 -9.39
C TYR A 215 -14.20 16.10 -10.90
N GLY A 216 -13.13 16.24 -11.67
CA GLY A 216 -13.17 16.10 -13.12
C GLY A 216 -13.43 14.66 -13.57
N PHE A 217 -12.77 13.69 -12.94
CA PHE A 217 -12.82 12.28 -13.37
C PHE A 217 -13.76 11.40 -12.55
N LEU A 218 -14.07 11.79 -11.31
CA LEU A 218 -14.94 11.05 -10.39
C LEU A 218 -16.02 11.97 -9.75
N PRO A 219 -16.87 12.62 -10.54
CA PRO A 219 -17.83 13.62 -10.05
C PRO A 219 -18.89 13.03 -9.09
N SER A 220 -19.00 11.72 -9.00
CA SER A 220 -19.88 11.03 -8.06
C SER A 220 -19.30 10.89 -6.65
N VAL A 221 -17.99 11.17 -6.48
CA VAL A 221 -17.31 11.10 -5.19
C VAL A 221 -17.15 12.51 -4.64
N LEU A 222 -17.69 12.77 -3.45
CA LEU A 222 -17.58 14.06 -2.77
C LEU A 222 -17.99 15.26 -3.66
N ARG A 223 -19.23 15.28 -4.12
CA ARG A 223 -19.75 16.35 -4.99
C ARG A 223 -19.59 17.72 -4.34
N GLU A 224 -18.94 18.64 -5.03
CA GLU A 224 -18.57 19.97 -4.54
C GLU A 224 -19.76 20.76 -3.95
N GLY A 225 -20.94 20.68 -4.58
CA GLY A 225 -22.12 21.40 -4.11
C GLY A 225 -22.81 20.81 -2.88
N GLU A 226 -22.52 19.56 -2.53
CA GLU A 226 -23.10 18.89 -1.39
C GLU A 226 -22.23 19.06 -0.12
N MET A 227 -20.92 19.19 -0.28
CA MET A 227 -19.97 19.27 0.83
C MET A 227 -19.70 20.73 1.28
N SER A 228 -19.52 21.64 0.35
CA SER A 228 -18.99 22.99 0.67
C SER A 228 -19.93 23.91 1.46
N SER A 229 -21.23 23.62 1.52
CA SER A 229 -22.21 24.48 2.18
C SER A 229 -22.72 23.98 3.55
N LYS A 230 -22.42 22.71 3.89
CA LYS A 230 -22.98 22.06 5.09
C LYS A 230 -21.95 21.43 6.01
N ILE A 231 -20.71 21.21 5.54
CA ILE A 231 -19.66 20.55 6.31
C ILE A 231 -18.70 21.62 6.80
N THR A 232 -18.76 21.93 8.07
CA THR A 232 -17.90 22.92 8.74
C THR A 232 -17.08 22.31 9.87
N THR A 233 -17.44 21.12 10.33
CA THR A 233 -16.75 20.39 11.40
C THR A 233 -16.38 18.98 10.95
N ILE A 234 -15.51 18.32 11.69
CA ILE A 234 -15.15 16.92 11.46
C ILE A 234 -16.36 16.01 11.67
N GLU A 235 -17.18 16.30 12.67
CA GLU A 235 -18.40 15.53 12.96
C GLU A 235 -19.40 15.59 11.79
N ASP A 236 -19.58 16.77 11.19
CA ASP A 236 -20.44 16.93 10.00
C ASP A 236 -19.88 16.12 8.81
N GLU A 237 -18.55 16.14 8.62
CA GLU A 237 -17.89 15.38 7.57
C GLU A 237 -18.06 13.88 7.79
N GLU A 238 -17.82 13.37 8.98
CA GLU A 238 -17.95 11.96 9.29
C GLU A 238 -19.39 11.46 9.14
N ALA A 239 -20.37 12.24 9.55
CA ALA A 239 -21.78 11.94 9.32
C ALA A 239 -22.11 11.90 7.82
N PHE A 240 -21.61 12.86 7.04
CA PHE A 240 -21.76 12.88 5.58
C PHE A 240 -21.11 11.66 4.92
N ILE A 241 -19.90 11.31 5.32
CA ILE A 241 -19.18 10.15 4.81
C ILE A 241 -19.91 8.86 5.15
N HIS A 242 -20.38 8.70 6.38
CA HIS A 242 -21.13 7.51 6.78
C HIS A 242 -22.35 7.25 5.87
N ASP A 243 -23.08 8.31 5.50
CA ASP A 243 -24.29 8.20 4.70
C ASP A 243 -24.03 8.03 3.19
N ASN A 244 -22.93 8.60 2.68
CA ASN A 244 -22.69 8.69 1.23
C ASN A 244 -21.62 7.72 0.73
N PHE A 245 -20.60 7.40 1.53
CA PHE A 245 -19.48 6.53 1.14
C PHE A 245 -19.92 5.15 0.62
N PRO A 246 -20.97 4.50 1.15
CA PRO A 246 -21.49 3.26 0.60
C PRO A 246 -21.99 3.33 -0.85
N ARG A 247 -22.27 4.53 -1.36
CA ARG A 247 -22.76 4.77 -2.74
C ARG A 247 -21.64 5.12 -3.71
N TYR A 248 -20.42 5.37 -3.21
CA TYR A 248 -19.27 5.72 -4.05
C TYR A 248 -18.83 4.52 -4.92
N PRO A 249 -18.27 4.77 -6.11
CA PRO A 249 -17.76 3.71 -6.97
C PRO A 249 -16.61 2.97 -6.27
N ASN A 250 -16.56 1.66 -6.46
CA ASN A 250 -15.43 0.85 -5.99
C ASN A 250 -14.31 0.89 -7.05
N ILE A 251 -13.43 1.89 -6.94
CA ILE A 251 -12.40 2.17 -7.95
C ILE A 251 -11.08 2.60 -7.29
N SER A 252 -9.95 2.12 -7.83
CA SER A 252 -8.63 2.57 -7.38
C SER A 252 -8.31 3.97 -7.89
N LEU A 253 -7.35 4.64 -7.24
CA LEU A 253 -6.81 5.93 -7.68
C LEU A 253 -6.18 5.80 -9.07
N ASP A 254 -5.51 4.68 -9.34
CA ASP A 254 -4.86 4.39 -10.62
C ASP A 254 -5.88 4.47 -11.77
N TYR A 255 -6.91 3.64 -11.74
CA TYR A 255 -7.97 3.62 -12.77
C TYR A 255 -8.86 4.86 -12.77
N GLY A 256 -9.11 5.42 -11.59
CA GLY A 256 -10.01 6.56 -11.44
C GLY A 256 -9.40 7.87 -11.92
N ILE A 257 -8.13 8.08 -11.69
CA ILE A 257 -7.45 9.36 -11.83
C ILE A 257 -6.16 9.26 -12.67
N LEU A 258 -5.22 8.36 -12.31
CA LEU A 258 -3.87 8.40 -12.87
C LEU A 258 -3.83 8.08 -14.36
N GLU A 259 -4.62 7.10 -14.80
CA GLU A 259 -4.73 6.74 -16.22
C GLU A 259 -5.43 7.80 -17.09
N LYS A 260 -6.15 8.73 -16.46
CA LYS A 260 -6.95 9.76 -17.14
C LYS A 260 -6.32 11.16 -17.11
N SER A 261 -5.46 11.40 -16.13
CA SER A 261 -4.85 12.71 -15.93
C SER A 261 -3.64 12.89 -16.86
N GLU A 262 -3.56 14.05 -17.51
CA GLU A 262 -2.45 14.40 -18.38
C GLU A 262 -1.17 14.81 -17.63
N ASN A 263 -1.29 15.27 -16.38
CA ASN A 263 -0.16 15.77 -15.59
C ASN A 263 0.27 14.75 -14.53
N VAL A 264 0.56 13.54 -14.96
CA VAL A 264 1.13 12.49 -14.11
C VAL A 264 2.61 12.32 -14.46
N TYR A 265 3.42 12.26 -13.42
CA TYR A 265 4.86 12.11 -13.49
C TYR A 265 5.31 10.92 -12.65
N VAL A 266 6.44 10.34 -12.99
CA VAL A 266 7.08 9.27 -12.21
C VAL A 266 8.49 9.70 -11.82
N MET A 267 8.81 9.59 -10.54
CA MET A 267 10.18 9.68 -10.04
C MET A 267 10.75 8.27 -9.96
N ARG A 268 11.85 8.01 -10.66
CA ARG A 268 12.57 6.76 -10.54
C ARG A 268 13.36 6.75 -9.23
N CYS A 269 13.08 5.77 -8.38
CA CYS A 269 13.63 5.65 -7.04
C CYS A 269 14.49 4.41 -6.89
N ASP A 270 15.46 4.47 -5.96
CA ASP A 270 16.41 3.40 -5.66
C ASP A 270 16.43 3.00 -4.17
N PHE A 271 15.36 3.30 -3.43
CA PHE A 271 15.28 3.01 -2.00
C PHE A 271 15.06 1.53 -1.64
N GLY A 272 15.06 0.64 -2.62
CA GLY A 272 14.81 -0.79 -2.39
C GLY A 272 13.39 -1.02 -1.88
N TRP A 273 12.47 -1.30 -2.82
CA TRP A 273 11.04 -1.46 -2.53
C TRP A 273 10.57 -2.87 -2.81
N ALA A 274 9.68 -3.37 -1.94
CA ALA A 274 8.93 -4.58 -2.19
C ALA A 274 7.50 -4.45 -1.65
N ASP A 275 6.52 -4.85 -2.47
CA ASP A 275 5.16 -5.12 -2.00
C ASP A 275 5.14 -6.53 -1.38
N LEU A 276 5.00 -6.56 -0.06
CA LEU A 276 4.87 -7.81 0.70
C LEU A 276 3.42 -8.32 0.70
N GLY A 277 2.70 -8.11 -0.39
CA GLY A 277 1.30 -8.46 -0.53
C GLY A 277 1.02 -9.94 -0.79
N THR A 278 2.02 -10.72 -1.17
CA THR A 278 1.87 -12.14 -1.52
C THR A 278 3.03 -12.97 -0.99
N TRP A 279 2.81 -14.27 -0.76
CA TRP A 279 3.87 -15.20 -0.36
C TRP A 279 5.01 -15.25 -1.38
N HIS A 280 4.67 -15.23 -2.67
CA HIS A 280 5.67 -15.18 -3.73
C HIS A 280 6.50 -13.89 -3.67
N GLY A 281 5.86 -12.73 -3.55
CA GLY A 281 6.55 -11.43 -3.42
C GLY A 281 7.46 -11.36 -2.19
N VAL A 282 7.01 -11.93 -1.06
CA VAL A 282 7.85 -12.04 0.16
C VAL A 282 9.06 -12.94 -0.10
N TYR A 283 8.87 -14.11 -0.73
CA TYR A 283 9.97 -15.01 -1.07
C TYR A 283 11.02 -14.31 -1.96
N GLU A 284 10.57 -13.74 -3.07
CA GLU A 284 11.46 -13.05 -4.03
C GLU A 284 12.21 -11.85 -3.42
N SER A 285 11.61 -11.20 -2.43
CA SER A 285 12.23 -10.05 -1.75
C SER A 285 13.30 -10.46 -0.75
N LEU A 286 13.24 -11.67 -0.20
CA LEU A 286 14.11 -12.15 0.87
C LEU A 286 15.08 -13.22 0.42
N SER A 287 14.82 -13.95 -0.66
CA SER A 287 15.76 -14.94 -1.21
C SER A 287 16.99 -14.23 -1.79
N LYS A 288 18.17 -14.76 -1.51
CA LYS A 288 19.46 -14.20 -1.96
C LYS A 288 20.11 -15.01 -3.07
N ARG A 289 19.74 -16.28 -3.18
CA ARG A 289 20.30 -17.25 -4.14
C ARG A 289 19.20 -18.21 -4.60
N ASP A 290 19.38 -18.76 -5.78
CA ASP A 290 18.54 -19.87 -6.23
C ASP A 290 18.63 -21.05 -5.26
N GLY A 291 17.50 -21.63 -4.92
CA GLY A 291 17.40 -22.74 -3.97
C GLY A 291 17.26 -22.31 -2.49
N ASP A 292 17.38 -21.05 -2.16
CA ASP A 292 17.26 -20.59 -0.78
C ASP A 292 15.88 -20.93 -0.19
N ASN A 293 15.88 -21.39 1.07
CA ASN A 293 14.66 -21.40 1.86
C ASN A 293 14.56 -20.07 2.63
N VAL A 294 13.44 -19.39 2.49
CA VAL A 294 13.13 -18.16 3.22
C VAL A 294 12.40 -18.54 4.51
N VAL A 295 13.08 -18.40 5.63
CA VAL A 295 12.54 -18.67 6.98
C VAL A 295 12.27 -17.34 7.66
N ILE A 296 11.02 -17.09 8.07
CA ILE A 296 10.58 -15.84 8.67
C ILE A 296 10.19 -16.07 10.13
N ASP A 297 10.97 -15.51 11.06
CA ASP A 297 10.68 -15.53 12.51
C ASP A 297 10.16 -16.91 12.97
N SER A 298 10.89 -17.99 12.61
CA SER A 298 10.49 -19.38 12.81
C SER A 298 11.67 -20.25 13.18
N ASP A 299 11.42 -21.25 14.03
CA ASP A 299 12.39 -22.28 14.40
C ASP A 299 12.19 -23.51 13.53
N VAL A 300 13.20 -23.87 12.69
CA VAL A 300 13.06 -24.96 11.71
C VAL A 300 14.33 -25.77 11.57
N ILE A 301 14.14 -27.08 11.36
CA ILE A 301 15.16 -28.01 10.87
C ILE A 301 14.81 -28.39 9.44
N LEU A 302 15.75 -28.14 8.51
CA LEU A 302 15.55 -28.36 7.08
C LEU A 302 16.51 -29.46 6.59
N GLU A 303 15.97 -30.43 5.88
CA GLU A 303 16.73 -31.51 5.24
C GLU A 303 16.17 -31.75 3.83
N ASP A 304 17.01 -31.79 2.82
CA ASP A 304 16.62 -31.96 1.41
C ASP A 304 15.48 -31.01 0.99
N ALA A 305 15.53 -29.75 1.50
CA ALA A 305 14.51 -28.74 1.30
C ALA A 305 15.08 -27.53 0.57
N ALA A 306 14.39 -27.05 -0.48
CA ALA A 306 14.82 -25.93 -1.31
C ALA A 306 13.64 -25.04 -1.74
N ASN A 307 13.92 -23.79 -2.06
CA ASN A 307 12.95 -22.84 -2.65
C ASN A 307 11.66 -22.62 -1.82
N ASN A 308 11.66 -22.94 -0.53
CA ASN A 308 10.48 -22.83 0.31
C ASN A 308 10.40 -21.47 1.00
N ILE A 309 9.18 -21.04 1.34
CA ILE A 309 8.93 -19.95 2.28
C ILE A 309 8.21 -20.52 3.50
N ILE A 310 8.76 -20.24 4.67
CA ILE A 310 8.34 -20.85 5.92
C ILE A 310 8.07 -19.79 6.96
N LYS A 311 6.87 -19.78 7.52
CA LYS A 311 6.49 -18.96 8.65
C LYS A 311 5.60 -19.73 9.60
N LEU A 312 6.12 -20.01 10.79
CA LEU A 312 5.41 -20.72 11.87
C LEU A 312 5.10 -19.75 13.02
N SER A 313 4.13 -20.11 13.84
CA SER A 313 3.86 -19.38 15.07
C SER A 313 5.02 -19.51 16.07
N LYS A 314 5.25 -18.48 16.87
CA LYS A 314 6.29 -18.49 17.91
C LYS A 314 6.14 -19.69 18.86
N GLY A 315 7.27 -20.30 19.19
CA GLY A 315 7.33 -21.47 20.07
C GLY A 315 7.02 -22.81 19.41
N LYS A 316 6.86 -22.83 18.07
CA LYS A 316 6.73 -24.07 17.29
C LYS A 316 8.02 -24.37 16.54
N LEU A 317 8.47 -25.63 16.64
CA LEU A 317 9.56 -26.18 15.83
C LEU A 317 8.97 -26.87 14.60
N GLY A 318 9.44 -26.48 13.42
CA GLY A 318 9.17 -27.17 12.15
C GLY A 318 10.31 -28.09 11.76
N VAL A 319 10.00 -29.34 11.42
CA VAL A 319 10.96 -30.27 10.80
C VAL A 319 10.47 -30.55 9.38
N ILE A 320 11.22 -30.13 8.38
CA ILE A 320 10.81 -30.15 6.97
C ILE A 320 11.86 -30.88 6.17
N ASN A 321 11.46 -32.01 5.58
CA ASN A 321 12.30 -32.86 4.74
C ASN A 321 11.67 -33.03 3.35
N GLY A 322 12.48 -32.93 2.28
CA GLY A 322 12.12 -33.29 0.91
C GLY A 322 11.15 -32.31 0.22
N LEU A 323 10.91 -31.10 0.73
CA LEU A 323 10.02 -30.12 0.09
C LEU A 323 10.80 -29.12 -0.77
N ASP A 324 10.36 -28.92 -2.02
CA ASP A 324 10.91 -27.95 -2.96
C ASP A 324 9.81 -27.09 -3.57
N GLY A 325 9.94 -25.75 -3.38
CA GLY A 325 9.01 -24.75 -3.92
C GLY A 325 7.67 -24.66 -3.21
N TYR A 326 7.63 -24.76 -1.89
CA TYR A 326 6.40 -24.72 -1.10
C TYR A 326 6.30 -23.45 -0.23
N ILE A 327 5.05 -23.10 0.06
CA ILE A 327 4.67 -22.26 1.18
C ILE A 327 4.34 -23.19 2.33
N ILE A 328 4.96 -22.99 3.49
CA ILE A 328 4.66 -23.65 4.76
C ILE A 328 4.36 -22.54 5.76
N ALA A 329 3.10 -22.26 6.00
CA ALA A 329 2.67 -21.15 6.84
C ALA A 329 1.67 -21.64 7.89
N GLU A 330 1.92 -21.29 9.14
CA GLU A 330 1.05 -21.65 10.24
C GLU A 330 0.75 -20.43 11.08
N LYS A 331 -0.52 -20.28 11.43
CA LYS A 331 -0.99 -19.25 12.35
C LYS A 331 -2.20 -19.77 13.13
N ASP A 332 -2.10 -19.73 14.47
CA ASP A 332 -3.13 -20.17 15.40
C ASP A 332 -3.60 -21.60 15.10
N ASN A 333 -4.81 -21.77 14.55
CA ASN A 333 -5.45 -23.05 14.27
C ASN A 333 -5.40 -23.47 12.79
N VAL A 334 -4.56 -22.84 11.96
CA VAL A 334 -4.47 -23.13 10.52
C VAL A 334 -3.02 -23.38 10.10
N LEU A 335 -2.80 -24.50 9.41
CA LEU A 335 -1.58 -24.82 8.69
C LEU A 335 -1.86 -24.83 7.19
N LEU A 336 -1.11 -24.06 6.42
CA LEU A 336 -1.10 -24.06 4.97
C LEU A 336 0.19 -24.68 4.46
N ILE A 337 0.08 -25.72 3.63
CA ILE A 337 1.18 -26.24 2.83
C ILE A 337 0.69 -26.31 1.39
N CYS A 338 1.27 -25.49 0.51
CA CYS A 338 0.91 -25.51 -0.92
C CYS A 338 2.11 -25.07 -1.78
N LYS A 339 2.04 -25.36 -3.09
CA LYS A 339 3.06 -24.87 -4.04
C LYS A 339 3.12 -23.36 -4.01
N LYS A 340 4.34 -22.81 -4.08
CA LYS A 340 4.62 -21.37 -4.15
C LYS A 340 4.21 -20.78 -5.50
N GLU A 341 4.35 -21.55 -6.56
CA GLU A 341 3.92 -21.20 -7.91
C GLU A 341 2.41 -20.91 -7.93
N ASP A 342 1.99 -19.83 -8.57
CA ASP A 342 0.61 -19.35 -8.61
C ASP A 342 -0.08 -19.17 -7.24
N SER A 343 0.72 -18.99 -6.21
CA SER A 343 0.24 -18.96 -4.82
C SER A 343 -0.86 -17.92 -4.57
N SER A 344 -0.83 -16.77 -5.24
CA SER A 344 -1.86 -15.73 -5.06
C SER A 344 -3.26 -16.20 -5.47
N ALA A 345 -3.39 -16.99 -6.54
CA ALA A 345 -4.65 -17.59 -6.97
C ALA A 345 -5.05 -18.74 -6.07
N LEU A 346 -4.10 -19.63 -5.74
CA LEU A 346 -4.32 -20.77 -4.86
C LEU A 346 -4.76 -20.37 -3.46
N VAL A 347 -4.06 -19.41 -2.84
CA VAL A 347 -4.41 -18.94 -1.49
C VAL A 347 -5.81 -18.31 -1.48
N ARG A 348 -6.16 -17.48 -2.47
CA ARG A 348 -7.52 -16.93 -2.58
C ARG A 348 -8.59 -18.01 -2.70
N LYS A 349 -8.33 -19.04 -3.52
CA LYS A 349 -9.22 -20.19 -3.64
C LYS A 349 -9.41 -20.89 -2.30
N TYR A 350 -8.33 -21.18 -1.58
CA TYR A 350 -8.39 -21.88 -0.28
C TYR A 350 -9.09 -21.03 0.78
N VAL A 351 -8.83 -19.73 0.86
CA VAL A 351 -9.54 -18.80 1.77
C VAL A 351 -11.04 -18.87 1.53
N ASN A 352 -11.49 -18.77 0.28
CA ASN A 352 -12.92 -18.85 -0.05
C ASN A 352 -13.52 -20.23 0.29
N GLU A 353 -12.82 -21.32 0.00
CA GLU A 353 -13.28 -22.67 0.34
C GLU A 353 -13.38 -22.88 1.85
N VAL A 354 -12.40 -22.41 2.60
CA VAL A 354 -12.38 -22.49 4.07
C VAL A 354 -13.52 -21.67 4.64
N GLN A 355 -13.72 -20.44 4.16
CA GLN A 355 -14.81 -19.58 4.60
C GLN A 355 -16.18 -20.26 4.41
N ILE A 356 -16.41 -20.85 3.23
CA ILE A 356 -17.68 -21.53 2.93
C ILE A 356 -17.87 -22.81 3.77
N LYS A 357 -16.80 -23.61 3.94
CA LYS A 357 -16.89 -24.95 4.55
C LYS A 357 -16.72 -24.95 6.07
N LYS A 358 -16.02 -23.98 6.62
CA LYS A 358 -15.58 -23.95 8.02
C LYS A 358 -16.00 -22.70 8.79
N GLY A 359 -16.32 -21.60 8.09
CA GLY A 359 -16.74 -20.34 8.69
C GLY A 359 -15.64 -19.26 8.72
N ASP A 360 -16.05 -18.06 9.14
CA ASP A 360 -15.21 -16.85 9.13
C ASP A 360 -14.09 -16.87 10.19
N GLU A 361 -14.14 -17.77 11.17
CA GLU A 361 -13.13 -17.86 12.23
C GLU A 361 -11.74 -18.30 11.72
N PHE A 362 -11.69 -18.90 10.54
CA PHE A 362 -10.45 -19.40 9.93
C PHE A 362 -9.88 -18.45 8.86
N VAL A 363 -10.55 -17.34 8.56
CA VAL A 363 -10.19 -16.44 7.46
C VAL A 363 -10.01 -14.99 7.91
#